data_f2684330f9fa2c656ac6814dedc5fbc0
#
_entry.id   f2684330f9fa2c656ac6814dedc5fbc0
#
_cell.length_a   1.000
_cell.length_b   1.000
_cell.length_c   1.000
_cell.angle_alpha   90.00
_cell.angle_beta   90.00
_cell.angle_gamma   90.00
#
_symmetry.space_group_name_H-M   'P 1'
#
loop_
_entity.id
_entity.type
_entity.pdbx_description
1 polymer ?
#
loop_
_entity_poly.entity_id
_entity_poly.type
_entity_poly.pdbx_seq_one_letter_code
_entity_poly.pdbx_strand_id
1 'polypeptide(L)'
;MISLKNVSKWYGQFQVLTDCSTEVKKGEVVVVCGPSGSGKSTLIKTVNGLEPVQQGTIEVNGTQVNSKKTDLAKLRSHVGMVFQHFELFPHLSIVENLTLAQVKVLKRDKTAAREKGLKLLERVGLAAHANKYPAQLSGGQQQRVAIARALCMDPVAMLFDEPTSALDPEMINEVLDVMVELAQEGMTMMVVTHEMGFARKVANRVIFMDEGKIVEDLPKDEFFDNPQSERARDFLAKILH
;
A
#
# COMPACT_ATOMS: atom_id res chain seq x y z
N MET A 1 9.71 -6.00 -10.58
CA MET A 1 8.27 -5.64 -10.64
C MET A 1 8.08 -4.14 -10.42
N ILE A 2 8.57 -3.61 -9.32
CA ILE A 2 8.67 -2.17 -9.04
C ILE A 2 10.15 -1.84 -8.92
N SER A 3 10.62 -0.75 -9.55
CA SER A 3 12.02 -0.29 -9.47
C SER A 3 12.04 1.21 -9.25
N LEU A 4 12.78 1.65 -8.23
CA LEU A 4 13.11 3.03 -7.95
C LEU A 4 14.62 3.19 -8.09
N LYS A 5 15.08 4.19 -8.86
CA LYS A 5 16.50 4.47 -9.08
C LYS A 5 16.77 5.94 -8.85
N ASN A 6 17.59 6.24 -7.84
CA ASN A 6 18.07 7.57 -7.47
C ASN A 6 16.92 8.59 -7.32
N VAL A 7 15.81 8.15 -6.69
CA VAL A 7 14.59 8.96 -6.57
C VAL A 7 14.75 10.03 -5.53
N SER A 8 14.60 11.30 -5.95
CA SER A 8 14.61 12.46 -5.07
C SER A 8 13.36 13.31 -5.29
N LYS A 9 12.81 13.83 -4.19
CA LYS A 9 11.54 14.58 -4.16
C LYS A 9 11.64 15.80 -3.28
N TRP A 10 11.12 16.92 -3.78
CA TRP A 10 11.01 18.19 -3.03
C TRP A 10 9.57 18.69 -3.00
N TYR A 11 9.18 19.30 -1.88
CA TYR A 11 8.03 20.18 -1.75
C TYR A 11 8.56 21.62 -1.60
N GLY A 12 8.49 22.40 -2.69
CA GLY A 12 9.16 23.70 -2.75
C GLY A 12 10.67 23.54 -2.58
N GLN A 13 11.22 24.13 -1.51
CA GLN A 13 12.66 24.02 -1.18
C GLN A 13 12.98 22.86 -0.21
N PHE A 14 11.96 22.23 0.37
CA PHE A 14 12.15 21.16 1.34
C PHE A 14 12.29 19.80 0.63
N GLN A 15 13.45 19.17 0.79
CA GLN A 15 13.71 17.85 0.25
C GLN A 15 13.15 16.76 1.19
N VAL A 16 12.24 15.93 0.69
CA VAL A 16 11.58 14.86 1.45
C VAL A 16 12.17 13.50 1.13
N LEU A 17 12.61 13.26 -0.10
CA LEU A 17 13.31 12.05 -0.49
C LEU A 17 14.65 12.38 -1.11
N THR A 18 15.69 11.66 -0.71
CA THR A 18 17.05 11.85 -1.15
C THR A 18 17.63 10.55 -1.67
N ASP A 19 17.80 10.46 -2.99
CA ASP A 19 18.51 9.38 -3.68
C ASP A 19 18.03 7.96 -3.30
N CYS A 20 16.71 7.78 -3.17
CA CYS A 20 16.12 6.51 -2.79
C CYS A 20 16.17 5.52 -3.97
N SER A 21 16.79 4.35 -3.74
CA SER A 21 16.87 3.27 -4.72
C SER A 21 16.48 1.95 -4.08
N THR A 22 15.55 1.22 -4.70
CA THR A 22 15.12 -0.12 -4.28
C THR A 22 14.38 -0.81 -5.42
N GLU A 23 14.25 -2.14 -5.32
CA GLU A 23 13.47 -2.95 -6.25
C GLU A 23 12.53 -3.87 -5.47
N VAL A 24 11.32 -4.08 -5.98
CA VAL A 24 10.37 -5.07 -5.48
C VAL A 24 10.14 -6.11 -6.57
N LYS A 25 10.41 -7.37 -6.26
CA LYS A 25 10.21 -8.50 -7.17
C LYS A 25 8.73 -8.90 -7.22
N LYS A 26 8.33 -9.62 -8.26
CA LYS A 26 6.97 -10.16 -8.35
C LYS A 26 6.74 -11.17 -7.21
N GLY A 27 5.60 -11.03 -6.53
CA GLY A 27 5.25 -11.88 -5.38
C GLY A 27 6.00 -11.52 -4.09
N GLU A 28 6.85 -10.50 -4.11
CA GLU A 28 7.58 -10.05 -2.92
C GLU A 28 6.73 -9.11 -2.07
N VAL A 29 6.79 -9.29 -0.77
CA VAL A 29 6.24 -8.36 0.23
C VAL A 29 7.40 -7.56 0.83
N VAL A 30 7.41 -6.26 0.55
CA VAL A 30 8.40 -5.32 1.11
C VAL A 30 7.71 -4.40 2.11
N VAL A 31 8.16 -4.42 3.34
CA VAL A 31 7.71 -3.50 4.38
C VAL A 31 8.64 -2.30 4.45
N VAL A 32 8.05 -1.10 4.52
CA VAL A 32 8.77 0.16 4.71
C VAL A 32 8.44 0.70 6.10
N CYS A 33 9.45 0.83 6.95
CA CYS A 33 9.31 1.35 8.31
C CYS A 33 10.30 2.48 8.59
N GLY A 34 10.18 3.11 9.75
CA GLY A 34 11.02 4.23 10.18
C GLY A 34 10.22 5.28 10.94
N PRO A 35 10.88 6.30 11.52
CA PRO A 35 10.22 7.35 12.30
C PRO A 35 9.22 8.16 11.48
N SER A 36 8.29 8.83 12.18
CA SER A 36 7.37 9.76 11.53
C SER A 36 8.13 10.88 10.82
N GLY A 37 7.67 11.26 9.63
CA GLY A 37 8.33 12.28 8.82
C GLY A 37 9.54 11.79 8.02
N SER A 38 9.94 10.52 8.09
CA SER A 38 11.08 9.98 7.32
C SER A 38 10.85 9.82 5.81
N GLY A 39 9.66 10.16 5.29
CA GLY A 39 9.36 10.13 3.85
C GLY A 39 8.67 8.87 3.34
N LYS A 40 8.30 7.90 4.21
CA LYS A 40 7.67 6.60 3.83
C LYS A 40 6.43 6.76 2.95
N SER A 41 5.46 7.54 3.43
CA SER A 41 4.20 7.79 2.70
C SER A 41 4.44 8.53 1.38
N THR A 42 5.42 9.41 1.33
CA THR A 42 5.83 10.06 0.09
C THR A 42 6.44 9.05 -0.87
N LEU A 43 7.36 8.20 -0.39
CA LEU A 43 8.01 7.17 -1.21
C LEU A 43 6.98 6.25 -1.87
N ILE A 44 6.04 5.69 -1.11
CA ILE A 44 5.05 4.78 -1.65
C ILE A 44 4.10 5.46 -2.65
N LYS A 45 3.74 6.73 -2.42
CA LYS A 45 2.90 7.52 -3.33
C LYS A 45 3.61 7.88 -4.64
N THR A 46 4.94 7.87 -4.68
CA THR A 46 5.67 8.05 -5.95
C THR A 46 5.53 6.86 -6.87
N VAL A 47 5.35 5.64 -6.33
CA VAL A 47 5.27 4.38 -7.09
C VAL A 47 4.07 4.37 -8.05
N ASN A 48 2.93 4.95 -7.65
CA ASN A 48 1.75 5.06 -8.51
C ASN A 48 1.58 6.47 -9.15
N GLY A 49 2.60 7.32 -9.03
CA GLY A 49 2.61 8.66 -9.60
C GLY A 49 1.64 9.64 -8.94
N LEU A 50 1.12 9.35 -7.72
CA LEU A 50 0.35 10.33 -6.94
C LEU A 50 1.24 11.49 -6.50
N GLU A 51 2.50 11.18 -6.15
CA GLU A 51 3.52 12.18 -5.87
C GLU A 51 4.55 12.22 -7.00
N PRO A 52 4.63 13.31 -7.77
CA PRO A 52 5.64 13.44 -8.82
C PRO A 52 7.03 13.63 -8.20
N VAL A 53 8.05 13.04 -8.82
CA VAL A 53 9.44 13.17 -8.42
C VAL A 53 10.19 14.13 -9.34
N GLN A 54 11.20 14.81 -8.82
CA GLN A 54 12.03 15.75 -9.59
C GLN A 54 13.27 15.07 -10.16
N GLN A 55 13.78 14.03 -9.50
CA GLN A 55 14.96 13.28 -9.97
C GLN A 55 14.74 11.77 -9.82
N GLY A 56 15.52 11.02 -10.59
CA GLY A 56 15.47 9.58 -10.61
C GLY A 56 14.44 9.00 -11.58
N THR A 57 14.30 7.69 -11.53
CA THR A 57 13.39 6.93 -12.41
C THR A 57 12.59 5.94 -11.58
N ILE A 58 11.29 5.88 -11.85
CA ILE A 58 10.38 4.90 -11.23
C ILE A 58 9.75 4.08 -12.33
N GLU A 59 9.81 2.77 -12.19
CA GLU A 59 9.23 1.83 -13.14
C GLU A 59 8.34 0.82 -12.41
N VAL A 60 7.16 0.57 -12.96
CA VAL A 60 6.24 -0.44 -12.46
C VAL A 60 5.79 -1.31 -13.63
N ASN A 61 6.08 -2.62 -13.53
CA ASN A 61 5.74 -3.62 -14.53
C ASN A 61 6.14 -3.21 -15.97
N GLY A 62 7.38 -2.70 -16.13
CA GLY A 62 7.93 -2.24 -17.41
C GLY A 62 7.43 -0.86 -17.88
N THR A 63 6.61 -0.19 -17.07
CA THR A 63 6.11 1.16 -17.39
C THR A 63 6.81 2.20 -16.51
N GLN A 64 7.49 3.17 -17.14
CA GLN A 64 8.11 4.28 -16.42
C GLN A 64 7.03 5.24 -15.91
N VAL A 65 6.90 5.37 -14.59
CA VAL A 65 5.85 6.15 -13.92
C VAL A 65 5.99 7.65 -14.17
N ASN A 66 7.20 8.16 -14.06
CA ASN A 66 7.49 9.60 -14.15
C ASN A 66 7.85 10.09 -15.57
N SER A 67 7.51 9.32 -16.60
CA SER A 67 7.61 9.79 -17.97
C SER A 67 6.42 10.69 -18.33
N LYS A 68 6.68 11.79 -19.04
CA LYS A 68 5.64 12.70 -19.56
C LYS A 68 4.65 12.00 -20.53
N LYS A 69 5.04 10.85 -21.09
CA LYS A 69 4.23 10.07 -22.05
C LYS A 69 3.36 9.02 -21.36
N THR A 70 3.52 8.81 -20.06
CA THR A 70 2.84 7.75 -19.32
C THR A 70 1.39 8.14 -19.04
N ASP A 71 0.47 7.27 -19.42
CA ASP A 71 -0.93 7.34 -19.00
C ASP A 71 -1.05 6.86 -17.54
N LEU A 72 -1.04 7.82 -16.62
CA LEU A 72 -1.15 7.55 -15.19
C LEU A 72 -2.50 6.91 -14.81
N ALA A 73 -3.58 7.17 -15.54
CA ALA A 73 -4.87 6.55 -15.26
C ALA A 73 -4.80 5.03 -15.54
N LYS A 74 -4.19 4.66 -16.66
CA LYS A 74 -3.93 3.26 -17.01
C LYS A 74 -2.98 2.61 -16.02
N LEU A 75 -1.89 3.26 -15.62
CA LEU A 75 -0.95 2.72 -14.63
C LEU A 75 -1.67 2.47 -13.30
N ARG A 76 -2.42 3.45 -12.79
CA ARG A 76 -3.16 3.35 -11.51
C ARG A 76 -4.28 2.30 -11.55
N SER A 77 -4.78 1.94 -12.73
CA SER A 77 -5.74 0.84 -12.83
C SER A 77 -5.11 -0.54 -12.57
N HIS A 78 -3.78 -0.66 -12.65
CA HIS A 78 -3.03 -1.90 -12.43
C HIS A 78 -2.25 -1.91 -11.10
N VAL A 79 -2.24 -0.80 -10.36
CA VAL A 79 -1.55 -0.68 -9.07
C VAL A 79 -2.57 -0.28 -8.01
N GLY A 80 -2.95 -1.22 -7.17
CA GLY A 80 -3.87 -0.96 -6.08
C GLY A 80 -3.22 -0.08 -5.01
N MET A 81 -3.97 0.86 -4.45
CA MET A 81 -3.51 1.71 -3.35
C MET A 81 -4.56 1.72 -2.24
N VAL A 82 -4.12 1.45 -1.03
CA VAL A 82 -4.91 1.52 0.21
C VAL A 82 -4.28 2.59 1.10
N PHE A 83 -5.09 3.55 1.51
CA PHE A 83 -4.67 4.71 2.28
C PHE A 83 -4.96 4.54 3.77
N GLN A 84 -4.33 5.36 4.58
CA GLN A 84 -4.58 5.45 6.02
C GLN A 84 -6.04 5.80 6.34
N HIS A 85 -6.63 6.74 5.60
CA HIS A 85 -8.03 7.12 5.69
C HIS A 85 -8.79 6.51 4.53
N PHE A 86 -9.37 5.42 4.67
CA PHE A 86 -10.17 4.53 3.78
C PHE A 86 -10.52 5.06 2.38
N GLU A 87 -10.70 6.35 2.20
CA GLU A 87 -11.00 7.07 0.94
C GLU A 87 -12.20 6.46 0.17
N LEU A 88 -13.22 6.00 0.91
CA LEU A 88 -14.47 5.54 0.32
C LEU A 88 -15.33 6.71 -0.10
N PHE A 89 -16.08 6.55 -1.18
CA PHE A 89 -17.07 7.54 -1.63
C PHE A 89 -18.27 7.52 -0.67
N PRO A 90 -18.48 8.56 0.15
CA PRO A 90 -19.49 8.51 1.22
C PRO A 90 -20.94 8.49 0.71
N HIS A 91 -21.17 8.97 -0.50
CA HIS A 91 -22.47 9.04 -1.16
C HIS A 91 -22.83 7.79 -1.98
N LEU A 92 -21.92 6.82 -2.06
CA LEU A 92 -22.13 5.52 -2.73
C LEU A 92 -22.24 4.41 -1.69
N SER A 93 -23.09 3.43 -1.96
CA SER A 93 -23.13 2.19 -1.20
C SER A 93 -21.80 1.43 -1.30
N ILE A 94 -21.58 0.46 -0.42
CA ILE A 94 -20.35 -0.33 -0.41
C ILE A 94 -20.16 -1.06 -1.74
N VAL A 95 -21.18 -1.70 -2.28
CA VAL A 95 -21.06 -2.39 -3.58
C VAL A 95 -20.82 -1.41 -4.73
N GLU A 96 -21.37 -0.20 -4.67
CA GLU A 96 -21.10 0.85 -5.69
C GLU A 96 -19.66 1.36 -5.59
N ASN A 97 -19.10 1.50 -4.40
CA ASN A 97 -17.67 1.80 -4.21
C ASN A 97 -16.77 0.77 -4.92
N LEU A 98 -17.13 -0.51 -4.89
CA LEU A 98 -16.36 -1.58 -5.52
C LEU A 98 -16.58 -1.66 -7.04
N THR A 99 -17.74 -1.26 -7.53
CA THR A 99 -18.09 -1.42 -8.95
C THR A 99 -17.74 -0.22 -9.82
N LEU A 100 -17.71 0.97 -9.25
CA LEU A 100 -17.53 2.23 -9.99
C LEU A 100 -16.31 2.20 -10.92
N ALA A 101 -15.13 1.91 -10.38
CA ALA A 101 -13.88 1.90 -11.14
C ALA A 101 -13.85 0.77 -12.16
N GLN A 102 -14.37 -0.41 -11.83
CA GLN A 102 -14.48 -1.53 -12.76
C GLN A 102 -15.27 -1.16 -14.02
N VAL A 103 -16.41 -0.49 -13.84
CA VAL A 103 -17.28 -0.08 -14.97
C VAL A 103 -16.72 1.13 -15.71
N LYS A 104 -16.26 2.16 -14.98
CA LYS A 104 -15.84 3.43 -15.60
C LYS A 104 -14.47 3.35 -16.25
N VAL A 105 -13.52 2.65 -15.63
CA VAL A 105 -12.12 2.58 -16.06
C VAL A 105 -11.87 1.33 -16.90
N LEU A 106 -12.20 0.14 -16.35
CA LEU A 106 -11.96 -1.14 -17.05
C LEU A 106 -13.03 -1.48 -18.10
N LYS A 107 -14.10 -0.69 -18.17
CA LYS A 107 -15.25 -0.95 -19.06
C LYS A 107 -15.89 -2.32 -18.86
N ARG A 108 -15.75 -2.90 -17.66
CA ARG A 108 -16.36 -4.18 -17.31
C ARG A 108 -17.89 -4.02 -17.32
N ASP A 109 -18.58 -5.08 -17.76
CA ASP A 109 -20.04 -5.15 -17.67
C ASP A 109 -20.52 -4.94 -16.21
N LYS A 110 -21.65 -4.25 -16.04
CA LYS A 110 -22.17 -3.90 -14.70
C LYS A 110 -22.49 -5.13 -13.85
N THR A 111 -23.05 -6.18 -14.46
CA THR A 111 -23.38 -7.43 -13.76
C THR A 111 -22.11 -8.13 -13.30
N ALA A 112 -21.14 -8.31 -14.20
CA ALA A 112 -19.84 -8.90 -13.90
C ALA A 112 -19.06 -8.10 -12.84
N ALA A 113 -19.10 -6.75 -12.91
CA ALA A 113 -18.48 -5.89 -11.91
C ALA A 113 -19.12 -6.06 -10.53
N ARG A 114 -20.46 -6.17 -10.47
CA ARG A 114 -21.20 -6.39 -9.22
C ARG A 114 -20.89 -7.77 -8.62
N GLU A 115 -20.93 -8.82 -9.43
CA GLU A 115 -20.61 -10.18 -8.98
C GLU A 115 -19.20 -10.25 -8.39
N LYS A 116 -18.22 -9.66 -9.07
CA LYS A 116 -16.85 -9.59 -8.57
C LYS A 116 -16.76 -8.79 -7.26
N GLY A 117 -17.43 -7.65 -7.19
CA GLY A 117 -17.50 -6.83 -5.97
C GLY A 117 -18.07 -7.63 -4.79
N LEU A 118 -19.17 -8.36 -4.99
CA LEU A 118 -19.79 -9.18 -3.95
C LEU A 118 -18.88 -10.34 -3.50
N LYS A 119 -18.19 -11.01 -4.42
CA LYS A 119 -17.20 -12.06 -4.07
C LYS A 119 -16.06 -11.52 -3.22
N LEU A 120 -15.57 -10.31 -3.54
CA LEU A 120 -14.52 -9.68 -2.75
C LEU A 120 -15.02 -9.16 -1.39
N LEU A 121 -16.29 -8.71 -1.30
CA LEU A 121 -16.89 -8.40 0.00
C LEU A 121 -17.06 -9.65 0.87
N GLU A 122 -17.45 -10.79 0.28
CA GLU A 122 -17.51 -12.08 0.99
C GLU A 122 -16.13 -12.48 1.51
N ARG A 123 -15.09 -12.35 0.68
CA ARG A 123 -13.70 -12.63 1.04
C ARG A 123 -13.22 -11.83 2.26
N VAL A 124 -13.61 -10.56 2.37
CA VAL A 124 -13.23 -9.72 3.51
C VAL A 124 -14.26 -9.75 4.65
N GLY A 125 -15.20 -10.72 4.64
CA GLY A 125 -16.20 -10.94 5.68
C GLY A 125 -17.31 -9.89 5.74
N LEU A 126 -17.60 -9.18 4.64
CA LEU A 126 -18.52 -8.06 4.61
C LEU A 126 -19.68 -8.20 3.61
N ALA A 127 -20.00 -9.43 3.17
CA ALA A 127 -21.07 -9.68 2.20
C ALA A 127 -22.42 -9.06 2.61
N ALA A 128 -22.79 -9.16 3.90
CA ALA A 128 -24.04 -8.60 4.43
C ALA A 128 -24.08 -7.06 4.42
N HIS A 129 -22.97 -6.39 4.15
CA HIS A 129 -22.84 -4.92 4.18
C HIS A 129 -22.90 -4.27 2.80
N ALA A 130 -23.10 -5.04 1.72
CA ALA A 130 -23.03 -4.58 0.33
C ALA A 130 -23.88 -3.33 0.03
N ASN A 131 -25.07 -3.24 0.62
CA ASN A 131 -26.01 -2.14 0.39
C ASN A 131 -25.93 -1.03 1.46
N LYS A 132 -25.02 -1.14 2.44
CA LYS A 132 -24.77 -0.06 3.42
C LYS A 132 -23.90 1.03 2.80
N TYR A 133 -23.83 2.16 3.50
CA TYR A 133 -22.96 3.30 3.17
C TYR A 133 -21.76 3.33 4.12
N PRO A 134 -20.63 3.95 3.74
CA PRO A 134 -19.41 3.98 4.56
C PRO A 134 -19.66 4.44 6.01
N ALA A 135 -20.49 5.46 6.23
CA ALA A 135 -20.80 5.94 7.58
C ALA A 135 -21.50 4.93 8.51
N GLN A 136 -22.00 3.82 7.96
CA GLN A 136 -22.66 2.74 8.71
C GLN A 136 -21.68 1.59 9.07
N LEU A 137 -20.39 1.73 8.74
CA LEU A 137 -19.35 0.73 8.96
C LEU A 137 -18.33 1.25 10.00
N SER A 138 -17.76 0.33 10.79
CA SER A 138 -16.61 0.63 11.63
C SER A 138 -15.37 0.96 10.78
N GLY A 139 -14.35 1.58 11.38
CA GLY A 139 -13.09 1.89 10.69
C GLY A 139 -12.44 0.66 10.04
N GLY A 140 -12.33 -0.44 10.79
CA GLY A 140 -11.78 -1.70 10.26
C GLY A 140 -12.61 -2.30 9.13
N GLN A 141 -13.94 -2.19 9.20
CA GLN A 141 -14.81 -2.59 8.10
C GLN A 141 -14.61 -1.71 6.86
N GLN A 142 -14.50 -0.38 7.03
CA GLN A 142 -14.22 0.54 5.93
C GLN A 142 -12.87 0.24 5.27
N GLN A 143 -11.85 -0.07 6.06
CA GLN A 143 -10.52 -0.41 5.54
C GLN A 143 -10.54 -1.72 4.75
N ARG A 144 -11.25 -2.75 5.23
CA ARG A 144 -11.42 -4.00 4.49
C ARG A 144 -12.18 -3.79 3.17
N VAL A 145 -13.16 -2.88 3.15
CA VAL A 145 -13.83 -2.45 1.90
C VAL A 145 -12.83 -1.74 0.96
N ALA A 146 -11.96 -0.88 1.48
CA ALA A 146 -10.94 -0.20 0.67
C ALA A 146 -9.97 -1.20 0.03
N ILE A 147 -9.56 -2.24 0.76
CA ILE A 147 -8.75 -3.35 0.22
C ILE A 147 -9.53 -4.09 -0.88
N ALA A 148 -10.78 -4.49 -0.62
CA ALA A 148 -11.62 -5.18 -1.60
C ALA A 148 -11.84 -4.32 -2.86
N ARG A 149 -12.04 -3.00 -2.71
CA ARG A 149 -12.15 -2.05 -3.83
C ARG A 149 -10.89 -2.04 -4.70
N ALA A 150 -9.71 -1.99 -4.08
CA ALA A 150 -8.45 -2.04 -4.82
C ALA A 150 -8.28 -3.37 -5.58
N LEU A 151 -8.62 -4.50 -4.94
CA LEU A 151 -8.56 -5.83 -5.56
C LEU A 151 -9.56 -6.02 -6.72
N CYS A 152 -10.66 -5.26 -6.76
CA CYS A 152 -11.62 -5.29 -7.88
C CYS A 152 -10.98 -4.94 -9.23
N MET A 153 -9.88 -4.20 -9.21
CA MET A 153 -9.18 -3.76 -10.42
C MET A 153 -8.19 -4.79 -10.99
N ASP A 154 -8.05 -5.97 -10.37
CA ASP A 154 -7.05 -7.00 -10.71
C ASP A 154 -5.62 -6.44 -10.73
N PRO A 155 -5.18 -5.80 -9.64
CA PRO A 155 -3.89 -5.14 -9.62
C PRO A 155 -2.73 -6.14 -9.69
N VAL A 156 -1.64 -5.72 -10.33
CA VAL A 156 -0.38 -6.50 -10.37
C VAL A 156 0.46 -6.30 -9.11
N ALA A 157 0.20 -5.23 -8.38
CA ALA A 157 0.80 -4.93 -7.09
C ALA A 157 -0.15 -4.10 -6.21
N MET A 158 -0.03 -4.27 -4.90
CA MET A 158 -0.78 -3.52 -3.90
C MET A 158 0.16 -2.65 -3.07
N LEU A 159 -0.19 -1.38 -2.91
CA LEU A 159 0.50 -0.41 -2.08
C LEU A 159 -0.37 -0.11 -0.86
N PHE A 160 0.22 -0.15 0.33
CA PHE A 160 -0.48 0.15 1.58
C PHE A 160 0.25 1.27 2.32
N ASP A 161 -0.42 2.40 2.54
CA ASP A 161 0.12 3.55 3.26
C ASP A 161 -0.52 3.61 4.65
N GLU A 162 0.15 3.02 5.64
CA GLU A 162 -0.28 2.93 7.04
C GLU A 162 -1.74 2.47 7.22
N PRO A 163 -2.12 1.29 6.73
CA PRO A 163 -3.52 0.86 6.63
C PRO A 163 -4.23 0.67 7.97
N THR A 164 -3.51 0.65 9.08
CA THR A 164 -4.04 0.41 10.44
C THR A 164 -3.98 1.62 11.35
N SER A 165 -3.26 2.69 10.99
CA SER A 165 -2.99 3.81 11.90
C SER A 165 -4.20 4.67 12.26
N ALA A 166 -5.30 4.57 11.50
CA ALA A 166 -6.56 5.25 11.81
C ALA A 166 -7.60 4.34 12.50
N LEU A 167 -7.17 3.16 12.98
CA LEU A 167 -8.05 2.14 13.56
C LEU A 167 -7.87 2.01 15.06
N ASP A 168 -8.95 1.66 15.73
CA ASP A 168 -8.89 1.19 17.11
C ASP A 168 -8.15 -0.16 17.19
N PRO A 169 -7.39 -0.42 18.30
CA PRO A 169 -6.59 -1.64 18.43
C PRO A 169 -7.35 -2.95 18.19
N GLU A 170 -8.63 -3.00 18.55
CA GLU A 170 -9.49 -4.17 18.38
C GLU A 170 -9.75 -4.51 16.91
N MET A 171 -9.65 -3.52 16.00
CA MET A 171 -9.93 -3.67 14.58
C MET A 171 -8.69 -3.95 13.71
N ILE A 172 -7.50 -3.75 14.27
CA ILE A 172 -6.23 -3.88 13.54
C ILE A 172 -6.06 -5.29 12.99
N ASN A 173 -6.29 -6.31 13.82
CA ASN A 173 -6.06 -7.71 13.45
C ASN A 173 -6.91 -8.15 12.25
N GLU A 174 -8.17 -7.73 12.18
CA GLU A 174 -9.06 -8.07 11.06
C GLU A 174 -8.54 -7.56 9.71
N VAL A 175 -7.89 -6.39 9.70
CA VAL A 175 -7.27 -5.81 8.49
C VAL A 175 -5.96 -6.52 8.16
N LEU A 176 -5.12 -6.77 9.19
CA LEU A 176 -3.85 -7.48 9.00
C LEU A 176 -4.04 -8.92 8.51
N ASP A 177 -5.09 -9.62 8.97
CA ASP A 177 -5.39 -10.97 8.51
C ASP A 177 -5.68 -11.02 7.01
N VAL A 178 -6.47 -10.08 6.48
CA VAL A 178 -6.69 -9.94 5.03
C VAL A 178 -5.36 -9.69 4.29
N MET A 179 -4.47 -8.86 4.84
CA MET A 179 -3.18 -8.60 4.22
C MET A 179 -2.25 -9.82 4.28
N VAL A 180 -2.32 -10.62 5.35
CA VAL A 180 -1.59 -11.90 5.47
C VAL A 180 -2.04 -12.89 4.39
N GLU A 181 -3.35 -13.03 4.17
CA GLU A 181 -3.88 -13.88 3.11
C GLU A 181 -3.37 -13.45 1.72
N LEU A 182 -3.39 -12.15 1.43
CA LEU A 182 -2.85 -11.61 0.17
C LEU A 182 -1.36 -11.94 -0.02
N ALA A 183 -0.56 -11.85 1.06
CA ALA A 183 0.85 -12.22 1.03
C ALA A 183 1.04 -13.71 0.72
N GLN A 184 0.26 -14.58 1.35
CA GLN A 184 0.30 -16.03 1.15
C GLN A 184 -0.11 -16.44 -0.28
N GLU A 185 -1.00 -15.70 -0.91
CA GLU A 185 -1.39 -15.89 -2.31
C GLU A 185 -0.33 -15.39 -3.31
N GLY A 186 0.76 -14.80 -2.84
CA GLY A 186 1.84 -14.31 -3.69
C GLY A 186 1.56 -12.93 -4.30
N MET A 187 0.67 -12.12 -3.69
CA MET A 187 0.47 -10.73 -4.11
C MET A 187 1.75 -9.93 -3.91
N THR A 188 2.18 -9.20 -4.93
CA THR A 188 3.28 -8.23 -4.78
C THR A 188 2.79 -7.06 -3.94
N MET A 189 3.47 -6.78 -2.83
CA MET A 189 3.05 -5.72 -1.91
C MET A 189 4.20 -4.84 -1.47
N MET A 190 3.93 -3.54 -1.37
CA MET A 190 4.76 -2.58 -0.67
C MET A 190 3.91 -1.95 0.45
N VAL A 191 4.35 -2.08 1.70
CA VAL A 191 3.53 -1.77 2.87
C VAL A 191 4.28 -0.83 3.80
N VAL A 192 3.79 0.40 3.95
CA VAL A 192 4.22 1.30 5.03
C VAL A 192 3.42 0.95 6.27
N THR A 193 4.08 0.57 7.34
CA THR A 193 3.42 0.19 8.60
C THR A 193 4.31 0.34 9.83
N HIS A 194 3.69 0.48 10.98
CA HIS A 194 4.30 0.40 12.30
C HIS A 194 4.03 -0.95 12.99
N GLU A 195 3.28 -1.85 12.35
CA GLU A 195 2.93 -3.18 12.87
C GLU A 195 4.09 -4.16 12.65
N MET A 196 5.07 -4.15 13.55
CA MET A 196 6.28 -4.97 13.40
C MET A 196 6.01 -6.47 13.52
N GLY A 197 4.98 -6.86 14.28
CA GLY A 197 4.51 -8.26 14.32
C GLY A 197 4.03 -8.76 12.96
N PHE A 198 3.26 -7.95 12.26
CA PHE A 198 2.84 -8.22 10.88
C PHE A 198 4.05 -8.27 9.93
N ALA A 199 4.95 -7.27 10.01
CA ALA A 199 6.15 -7.22 9.19
C ALA A 199 7.00 -8.50 9.36
N ARG A 200 7.23 -8.93 10.60
CA ARG A 200 7.98 -10.16 10.90
C ARG A 200 7.31 -11.43 10.35
N LYS A 201 5.96 -11.44 10.30
CA LYS A 201 5.18 -12.59 9.81
C LYS A 201 5.23 -12.70 8.28
N VAL A 202 5.07 -11.60 7.52
CA VAL A 202 4.81 -11.67 6.08
C VAL A 202 5.89 -11.06 5.20
N ALA A 203 6.72 -10.15 5.70
CA ALA A 203 7.72 -9.49 4.88
C ALA A 203 8.76 -10.49 4.35
N ASN A 204 9.16 -10.33 3.11
CA ASN A 204 10.37 -10.95 2.58
C ASN A 204 11.59 -10.08 2.90
N ARG A 205 11.37 -8.75 2.87
CA ARG A 205 12.39 -7.72 3.05
C ARG A 205 11.81 -6.50 3.73
N VAL A 206 12.66 -5.81 4.49
CA VAL A 206 12.31 -4.58 5.20
C VAL A 206 13.22 -3.44 4.76
N ILE A 207 12.61 -2.32 4.41
CA ILE A 207 13.26 -1.06 4.14
C ILE A 207 13.10 -0.16 5.37
N PHE A 208 14.20 0.26 5.97
CA PHE A 208 14.20 1.27 7.02
C PHE A 208 14.56 2.63 6.45
N MET A 209 13.67 3.60 6.64
CA MET A 209 13.86 4.98 6.20
C MET A 209 14.10 5.91 7.37
N ASP A 210 15.04 6.82 7.20
CA ASP A 210 15.24 7.95 8.10
C ASP A 210 15.68 9.20 7.30
N GLU A 211 15.22 10.38 7.70
CA GLU A 211 15.55 11.67 7.07
C GLU A 211 15.48 11.68 5.54
N GLY A 212 14.44 11.06 4.98
CA GLY A 212 14.21 11.00 3.54
C GLY A 212 15.11 10.04 2.77
N LYS A 213 15.87 9.18 3.45
CA LYS A 213 16.78 8.21 2.83
C LYS A 213 16.39 6.78 3.19
N ILE A 214 16.72 5.85 2.32
CA ILE A 214 16.76 4.42 2.64
C ILE A 214 18.08 4.18 3.37
N VAL A 215 18.00 3.88 4.67
CA VAL A 215 19.16 3.61 5.52
C VAL A 215 19.54 2.14 5.49
N GLU A 216 18.52 1.27 5.50
CA GLU A 216 18.69 -0.17 5.36
C GLU A 216 17.64 -0.73 4.40
N ASP A 217 18.02 -1.74 3.65
CA ASP A 217 17.15 -2.53 2.77
C ASP A 217 17.61 -3.99 2.84
N LEU A 218 17.04 -4.74 3.78
CA LEU A 218 17.55 -6.06 4.22
C LEU A 218 16.45 -7.14 4.20
N PRO A 219 16.83 -8.42 4.04
CA PRO A 219 15.95 -9.53 4.37
C PRO A 219 15.36 -9.38 5.77
N LYS A 220 14.08 -9.76 5.97
CA LYS A 220 13.39 -9.51 7.24
C LYS A 220 14.13 -10.06 8.46
N ASP A 221 14.65 -11.28 8.38
CA ASP A 221 15.33 -11.93 9.52
C ASP A 221 16.60 -11.15 9.89
N GLU A 222 17.36 -10.69 8.89
CA GLU A 222 18.54 -9.86 9.12
C GLU A 222 18.18 -8.51 9.74
N PHE A 223 17.13 -7.85 9.23
CA PHE A 223 16.67 -6.56 9.77
C PHE A 223 16.22 -6.66 11.23
N PHE A 224 15.48 -7.71 11.58
CA PHE A 224 14.94 -7.85 12.95
C PHE A 224 15.94 -8.41 13.97
N ASP A 225 16.86 -9.26 13.52
CA ASP A 225 17.78 -9.98 14.43
C ASP A 225 19.16 -9.32 14.47
N ASN A 226 19.58 -8.62 13.43
CA ASN A 226 20.90 -7.98 13.34
C ASN A 226 20.87 -6.69 12.49
N PRO A 227 20.08 -5.66 12.88
CA PRO A 227 20.03 -4.38 12.18
C PRO A 227 21.42 -3.72 12.13
N GLN A 228 21.81 -3.23 10.95
CA GLN A 228 23.16 -2.75 10.68
C GLN A 228 23.40 -1.34 11.22
N SER A 229 22.41 -0.44 11.11
CA SER A 229 22.54 0.95 11.54
C SER A 229 22.12 1.12 13.01
N GLU A 230 22.77 2.05 13.70
CA GLU A 230 22.39 2.45 15.07
C GLU A 230 20.95 2.96 15.10
N ARG A 231 20.55 3.72 14.08
CA ARG A 231 19.19 4.27 13.95
C ARG A 231 18.12 3.19 13.84
N ALA A 232 18.37 2.11 13.11
CA ALA A 232 17.44 0.99 13.03
C ALA A 232 17.35 0.23 14.34
N ARG A 233 18.49 0.03 15.03
CA ARG A 233 18.53 -0.58 16.38
C ARG A 233 17.70 0.21 17.39
N ASP A 234 17.90 1.53 17.44
CA ASP A 234 17.15 2.42 18.33
C ASP A 234 15.65 2.43 18.02
N PHE A 235 15.30 2.39 16.73
CA PHE A 235 13.91 2.33 16.31
C PHE A 235 13.25 1.02 16.74
N LEU A 236 13.89 -0.11 16.48
CA LEU A 236 13.36 -1.43 16.89
C LEU A 236 13.24 -1.58 18.40
N ALA A 237 14.25 -1.09 19.15
CA ALA A 237 14.21 -1.11 20.62
C ALA A 237 13.01 -0.34 21.19
N LYS A 238 12.56 0.74 20.54
CA LYS A 238 11.41 1.55 20.99
C LYS A 238 10.04 0.94 20.66
N ILE A 239 9.97 0.10 19.60
CA ILE A 239 8.68 -0.42 19.12
C ILE A 239 8.42 -1.84 19.61
N LEU A 240 9.47 -2.62 19.88
CA LEU A 240 9.35 -4.01 20.32
C LEU A 240 9.21 -4.14 21.84
N HIS A 241 9.25 -3.03 22.58
CA HIS A 241 9.01 -2.90 24.01
C HIS A 241 7.76 -2.05 24.24
#